data_ca50cd6b55f346d48ca25855409e5083
#
_entry.id   ca50cd6b55f346d48ca25855409e5083
#
_cell.length_a   1.000
_cell.length_b   1.000
_cell.length_c   1.000
_cell.angle_alpha   90.00
_cell.angle_beta   90.00
_cell.angle_gamma   90.00
#
_symmetry.space_group_name_H-M   'P 1'
#
loop_
_entity.id
_entity.type
_entity.pdbx_description
1 polymer ?
#
loop_
_entity_poly.entity_id
_entity_poly.type
_entity_poly.pdbx_seq_one_letter_code
_entity_poly.pdbx_strand_id
1 'polypeptide(L)'
;MCHNLWHGDVSAGASLIPTVSWVDLIKSEPGDVRAQFVRYDSKYEVSKAWLAKFPGNNGTNFRLNNPRLLRLAEAYLIAAEGALKGTAGIAKASTYLNAIRKRANPSLSDITATDDLIQIERRKEFIGEGHRFFDQMRLGKSIIRKDSDGYNFAVSAGCPETLTWSNYQIVLPISHTERLIYPELQQNPGYTE
;
A
#
# COMPACT_ATOMS: atom_id res chain seq x y z
N MET A 1 -18.73 3.39 2.29
CA MET A 1 -18.33 2.61 1.10
C MET A 1 -17.05 3.15 0.49
N CYS A 2 -15.91 2.99 1.14
CA CYS A 2 -14.61 3.40 0.58
C CYS A 2 -14.02 2.35 -0.38
N HIS A 3 -14.82 1.39 -0.83
CA HIS A 3 -14.42 0.29 -1.70
C HIS A 3 -14.02 0.74 -3.11
N ASN A 4 -14.45 1.92 -3.56
CA ASN A 4 -14.28 2.35 -4.95
C ASN A 4 -12.91 3.01 -5.25
N LEU A 5 -11.98 3.04 -4.30
CA LEU A 5 -10.60 3.47 -4.59
C LEU A 5 -9.85 2.49 -5.52
N TRP A 6 -10.46 1.34 -5.84
CA TRP A 6 -9.89 0.29 -6.68
C TRP A 6 -10.50 0.19 -8.09
N HIS A 7 -11.56 0.94 -8.35
CA HIS A 7 -12.18 0.99 -9.68
C HIS A 7 -11.84 2.30 -10.37
N GLY A 8 -10.62 2.39 -10.89
CA GLY A 8 -10.38 3.28 -12.02
C GLY A 8 -11.26 2.80 -13.19
N ASP A 9 -11.96 3.70 -13.82
CA ASP A 9 -12.71 3.40 -15.03
C ASP A 9 -11.78 2.75 -16.03
N VAL A 10 -12.07 1.50 -16.36
CA VAL A 10 -11.24 0.64 -17.23
C VAL A 10 -11.17 1.20 -18.65
N SER A 11 -12.08 2.08 -19.01
CA SER A 11 -12.09 2.79 -20.29
C SER A 11 -10.95 3.81 -20.41
N ALA A 12 -10.38 4.26 -19.28
CA ALA A 12 -9.28 5.23 -19.23
C ALA A 12 -7.89 4.58 -19.00
N GLY A 13 -7.79 3.27 -18.85
CA GLY A 13 -6.52 2.53 -18.85
C GLY A 13 -5.68 2.58 -17.57
N ALA A 14 -5.99 3.42 -16.59
CA ALA A 14 -5.20 3.55 -15.36
C ALA A 14 -5.98 3.03 -14.14
N SER A 15 -5.64 1.83 -13.66
CA SER A 15 -6.36 1.18 -12.55
C SER A 15 -5.86 1.59 -11.17
N LEU A 16 -4.61 2.02 -11.03
CA LEU A 16 -3.99 2.38 -9.77
C LEU A 16 -3.09 3.61 -9.95
N ILE A 17 -3.36 4.63 -9.17
CA ILE A 17 -2.58 5.87 -9.14
C ILE A 17 -1.75 5.86 -7.85
N PRO A 18 -0.40 5.92 -7.93
CA PRO A 18 0.42 6.08 -6.74
C PRO A 18 0.22 7.47 -6.15
N THR A 19 0.22 7.58 -4.83
CA THR A 19 0.16 8.89 -4.17
C THR A 19 1.41 9.71 -4.45
N VAL A 20 1.29 11.03 -4.47
CA VAL A 20 2.43 11.94 -4.65
C VAL A 20 3.50 11.67 -3.61
N SER A 21 3.11 11.47 -2.35
CA SER A 21 4.02 11.16 -1.25
C SER A 21 4.78 9.83 -1.43
N TRP A 22 4.24 8.87 -2.17
CA TRP A 22 4.97 7.65 -2.53
C TRP A 22 5.96 7.90 -3.68
N VAL A 23 5.55 8.68 -4.67
CA VAL A 23 6.42 9.05 -5.80
C VAL A 23 7.64 9.82 -5.31
N ASP A 24 7.44 10.78 -4.41
CA ASP A 24 8.52 11.56 -3.81
C ASP A 24 9.46 10.67 -2.98
N LEU A 25 8.88 9.72 -2.23
CA LEU A 25 9.67 8.75 -1.46
C LEU A 25 10.62 7.92 -2.34
N ILE A 26 10.16 7.47 -3.50
CA ILE A 26 11.01 6.73 -4.44
C ILE A 26 12.04 7.65 -5.11
N LYS A 27 11.65 8.84 -5.51
CA LYS A 27 12.55 9.83 -6.14
C LYS A 27 13.64 10.33 -5.18
N SER A 28 13.42 10.27 -3.88
CA SER A 28 14.42 10.68 -2.88
C SER A 28 15.64 9.73 -2.83
N GLU A 29 15.55 8.55 -3.43
CA GLU A 29 16.67 7.60 -3.55
C GLU A 29 17.00 7.33 -5.04
N PRO A 30 17.84 8.15 -5.67
CA PRO A 30 18.25 7.95 -7.06
C PRO A 30 18.87 6.57 -7.27
N GLY A 31 18.46 5.88 -8.33
CA GLY A 31 18.92 4.51 -8.63
C GLY A 31 18.02 3.40 -8.05
N ASP A 32 16.97 3.72 -7.31
CA ASP A 32 15.98 2.73 -6.89
C ASP A 32 15.21 2.20 -8.12
N VAL A 33 15.36 0.91 -8.41
CA VAL A 33 14.72 0.28 -9.59
C VAL A 33 13.20 0.31 -9.52
N ARG A 34 12.63 0.52 -8.34
CA ARG A 34 11.16 0.63 -8.16
C ARG A 34 10.59 1.92 -8.75
N ALA A 35 11.43 2.91 -9.05
CA ALA A 35 10.99 4.09 -9.81
C ALA A 35 10.37 3.73 -11.16
N GLN A 36 10.75 2.60 -11.76
CA GLN A 36 10.14 2.08 -13.00
C GLN A 36 8.66 1.69 -12.85
N PHE A 37 8.17 1.52 -11.62
CA PHE A 37 6.75 1.23 -11.38
C PHE A 37 5.85 2.44 -11.56
N VAL A 38 6.42 3.63 -11.70
CA VAL A 38 5.67 4.85 -11.99
C VAL A 38 5.82 5.17 -13.46
N ARG A 39 4.72 5.26 -14.17
CA ARG A 39 4.68 5.76 -15.54
C ARG A 39 3.82 7.00 -15.62
N TYR A 40 4.23 7.91 -16.49
CA TYR A 40 3.49 9.12 -16.82
C TYR A 40 2.98 9.00 -18.25
N ASP A 41 1.71 9.32 -18.46
CA ASP A 41 1.17 9.37 -19.81
C ASP A 41 1.40 10.76 -20.40
N SER A 42 2.07 10.83 -21.54
CA SER A 42 2.24 12.07 -22.27
C SER A 42 0.93 12.67 -22.82
N LYS A 43 -0.13 11.87 -22.84
CA LYS A 43 -1.47 12.24 -23.30
C LYS A 43 -2.31 12.94 -22.23
N TYR A 44 -1.96 12.76 -20.97
CA TYR A 44 -2.64 13.34 -19.81
C TYR A 44 -1.64 14.22 -19.09
N GLU A 45 -2.07 15.40 -18.66
CA GLU A 45 -1.24 16.33 -17.93
C GLU A 45 -0.40 15.65 -16.84
N VAL A 46 0.79 16.17 -16.58
CA VAL A 46 1.88 15.63 -15.72
C VAL A 46 1.44 15.15 -14.32
N SER A 47 0.20 15.44 -13.93
CA SER A 47 -0.38 15.04 -12.65
C SER A 47 -0.91 13.60 -12.60
N LYS A 48 -0.91 12.86 -13.70
CA LYS A 48 -1.48 11.50 -13.74
C LYS A 48 -0.41 10.44 -13.94
N ALA A 49 0.27 10.10 -12.84
CA ALA A 49 1.09 8.92 -12.78
C ALA A 49 0.22 7.67 -12.57
N TRP A 50 0.53 6.56 -13.22
CA TRP A 50 -0.10 5.27 -12.90
C TRP A 50 0.94 4.24 -12.45
N LEU A 51 0.45 3.24 -11.70
CA LEU A 51 1.28 2.17 -11.22
C LEU A 51 1.46 1.09 -12.29
N ALA A 52 2.68 0.95 -12.79
CA ALA A 52 3.06 -0.03 -13.82
C ALA A 52 3.67 -1.33 -13.25
N LYS A 53 3.52 -1.57 -11.95
CA LYS A 53 4.04 -2.77 -11.27
C LYS A 53 3.39 -4.07 -11.75
N PHE A 54 2.18 -3.97 -12.28
CA PHE A 54 1.37 -5.08 -12.77
C PHE A 54 1.13 -4.92 -14.28
N PRO A 55 2.11 -5.32 -15.11
CA PRO A 55 2.09 -5.02 -16.55
C PRO A 55 1.07 -5.84 -17.36
N GLY A 56 0.39 -6.78 -16.74
CA GLY A 56 -0.47 -7.72 -17.45
C GLY A 56 0.32 -8.82 -18.17
N ASN A 57 -0.37 -9.60 -18.99
CA ASN A 57 0.27 -10.64 -19.80
C ASN A 57 1.07 -9.98 -20.92
N ASN A 58 2.39 -9.85 -20.75
CA ASN A 58 3.32 -9.26 -21.71
C ASN A 58 2.89 -7.87 -22.26
N GLY A 59 2.16 -7.09 -21.46
CA GLY A 59 1.68 -5.77 -21.86
C GLY A 59 0.48 -5.77 -22.80
N THR A 60 -0.03 -6.93 -23.20
CA THR A 60 -1.18 -7.02 -24.11
C THR A 60 -2.52 -7.03 -23.41
N ASN A 61 -2.57 -7.52 -22.17
CA ASN A 61 -3.79 -7.52 -21.37
C ASN A 61 -3.48 -7.20 -19.90
N PHE A 62 -3.65 -5.95 -19.53
CA PHE A 62 -3.39 -5.46 -18.16
C PHE A 62 -4.29 -6.08 -17.07
N ARG A 63 -5.36 -6.77 -17.46
CA ARG A 63 -6.27 -7.47 -16.52
C ARG A 63 -5.75 -8.84 -16.10
N LEU A 64 -4.78 -9.40 -16.85
CA LEU A 64 -4.22 -10.72 -16.57
C LEU A 64 -2.96 -10.61 -15.71
N ASN A 65 -3.15 -10.30 -14.44
CA ASN A 65 -2.09 -10.34 -13.44
C ASN A 65 -2.46 -11.33 -12.36
N ASN A 66 -1.59 -12.30 -12.12
CA ASN A 66 -1.74 -13.19 -10.98
C ASN A 66 -1.40 -12.42 -9.70
N PRO A 67 -2.30 -12.36 -8.70
CA PRO A 67 -1.99 -11.75 -7.42
C PRO A 67 -0.87 -12.55 -6.74
N ARG A 68 0.16 -11.84 -6.28
CA ARG A 68 1.26 -12.43 -5.51
C ARG A 68 0.84 -12.46 -4.04
N LEU A 69 0.52 -13.62 -3.53
CA LEU A 69 0.08 -13.77 -2.15
C LEU A 69 1.24 -13.79 -1.16
N LEU A 70 2.37 -14.37 -1.56
CA LEU A 70 3.57 -14.48 -0.72
C LEU A 70 4.81 -14.12 -1.52
N ARG A 71 5.68 -13.32 -0.93
CA ARG A 71 6.96 -12.93 -1.54
C ARG A 71 8.09 -12.98 -0.52
N LEU A 72 9.28 -13.38 -0.98
CA LEU A 72 10.46 -13.44 -0.14
C LEU A 72 10.80 -12.07 0.50
N ALA A 73 10.55 -10.96 -0.21
CA ALA A 73 10.72 -9.62 0.34
C ALA A 73 9.87 -9.36 1.58
N GLU A 74 8.66 -9.92 1.62
CA GLU A 74 7.80 -9.83 2.80
C GLU A 74 8.40 -10.59 3.97
N ALA A 75 8.86 -11.83 3.75
CA ALA A 75 9.52 -12.63 4.79
C ALA A 75 10.74 -11.91 5.38
N TYR A 76 11.55 -11.26 4.54
CA TYR A 76 12.69 -10.46 5.01
C TYR A 76 12.26 -9.27 5.88
N LEU A 77 11.25 -8.52 5.48
CA LEU A 77 10.79 -7.34 6.22
C LEU A 77 10.01 -7.71 7.49
N ILE A 78 9.32 -8.85 7.51
CA ILE A 78 8.76 -9.43 8.74
C ILE A 78 9.89 -9.86 9.67
N ALA A 79 10.91 -10.55 9.15
CA ALA A 79 12.07 -10.96 9.94
C ALA A 79 12.86 -9.76 10.50
N ALA A 80 12.96 -8.65 9.74
CA ALA A 80 13.58 -7.42 10.20
C ALA A 80 12.82 -6.82 11.39
N GLU A 81 11.49 -6.72 11.27
CA GLU A 81 10.64 -6.20 12.35
C GLU A 81 10.68 -7.13 13.58
N GLY A 82 10.56 -8.45 13.37
CA GLY A 82 10.63 -9.44 14.43
C GLY A 82 11.99 -9.47 15.15
N ALA A 83 13.10 -9.32 14.42
CA ALA A 83 14.43 -9.24 15.01
C ALA A 83 14.62 -7.96 15.84
N LEU A 84 14.09 -6.82 15.35
CA LEU A 84 14.18 -5.54 16.05
C LEU A 84 13.41 -5.53 17.36
N LYS A 85 12.21 -6.14 17.39
CA LYS A 85 11.33 -6.19 18.56
C LYS A 85 11.60 -7.38 19.49
N GLY A 86 12.29 -8.39 18.98
CA GLY A 86 12.60 -9.61 19.71
C GLY A 86 14.05 -9.67 20.23
N THR A 87 14.50 -10.88 20.52
CA THR A 87 15.83 -11.14 21.09
C THR A 87 16.97 -11.18 20.08
N ALA A 88 16.67 -11.27 18.77
CA ALA A 88 17.69 -11.37 17.73
C ALA A 88 18.47 -10.06 17.50
N GLY A 89 17.88 -8.93 17.89
CA GLY A 89 18.53 -7.64 18.02
C GLY A 89 18.68 -6.85 16.72
N ILE A 90 19.12 -5.62 16.89
CA ILE A 90 19.18 -4.60 15.85
C ILE A 90 20.15 -4.96 14.68
N ALA A 91 21.24 -5.66 14.97
CA ALA A 91 22.21 -6.06 13.94
C ALA A 91 21.56 -7.02 12.92
N LYS A 92 20.78 -7.99 13.43
CA LYS A 92 20.06 -8.95 12.57
C LYS A 92 18.93 -8.27 11.80
N ALA A 93 18.20 -7.37 12.45
CA ALA A 93 17.17 -6.55 11.81
C ALA A 93 17.76 -5.73 10.65
N SER A 94 18.94 -5.10 10.88
CA SER A 94 19.64 -4.31 9.86
C SER A 94 20.08 -5.17 8.68
N THR A 95 20.55 -6.40 8.92
CA THR A 95 20.91 -7.35 7.87
C THR A 95 19.72 -7.62 6.94
N TYR A 96 18.55 -7.92 7.49
CA TYR A 96 17.36 -8.21 6.71
C TYR A 96 16.84 -6.98 5.96
N LEU A 97 16.81 -5.81 6.61
CA LEU A 97 16.39 -4.56 5.98
C LEU A 97 17.29 -4.20 4.81
N ASN A 98 18.62 -4.21 5.02
CA ASN A 98 19.57 -3.83 3.99
C ASN A 98 19.59 -4.80 2.79
N ALA A 99 19.27 -6.07 3.00
CA ALA A 99 19.11 -7.03 1.90
C ALA A 99 18.05 -6.58 0.89
N ILE A 100 16.89 -6.08 1.37
CA ILE A 100 15.82 -5.59 0.50
C ILE A 100 16.20 -4.25 -0.13
N ARG A 101 16.77 -3.32 0.64
CA ARG A 101 17.23 -2.01 0.16
C ARG A 101 18.24 -2.14 -0.97
N LYS A 102 19.29 -2.94 -0.75
CA LYS A 102 20.38 -3.14 -1.75
C LYS A 102 19.91 -3.92 -2.97
N ARG A 103 18.94 -4.81 -2.84
CA ARG A 103 18.30 -5.44 -4.00
C ARG A 103 17.63 -4.40 -4.89
N ALA A 104 16.96 -3.42 -4.29
CA ALA A 104 16.28 -2.36 -5.02
C ALA A 104 17.24 -1.27 -5.53
N ASN A 105 18.28 -0.98 -4.78
CA ASN A 105 19.33 -0.02 -5.14
C ASN A 105 20.69 -0.48 -4.61
N PRO A 106 21.51 -1.15 -5.44
CA PRO A 106 22.81 -1.68 -5.02
C PRO A 106 23.83 -0.63 -4.54
N SER A 107 23.62 0.64 -4.90
CA SER A 107 24.52 1.74 -4.50
C SER A 107 24.33 2.22 -3.06
N LEU A 108 23.27 1.77 -2.39
CA LEU A 108 22.96 2.21 -1.03
C LEU A 108 23.95 1.63 -0.01
N SER A 109 24.37 2.48 0.92
CA SER A 109 25.09 2.06 2.11
C SER A 109 24.17 1.34 3.09
N ASP A 110 24.78 0.51 3.93
CA ASP A 110 24.05 -0.14 5.03
C ASP A 110 23.59 0.91 6.06
N ILE A 111 22.39 0.70 6.57
CA ILE A 111 21.83 1.51 7.66
C ILE A 111 21.45 0.63 8.83
N THR A 112 21.41 1.23 10.01
CA THR A 112 20.88 0.60 11.20
C THR A 112 19.34 0.57 11.14
N ALA A 113 18.74 -0.58 11.36
CA ALA A 113 17.30 -0.73 11.32
C ALA A 113 16.63 0.02 12.48
N THR A 114 15.56 0.72 12.12
CA THR A 114 14.56 1.25 13.06
C THR A 114 13.17 0.84 12.58
N ASP A 115 12.19 0.92 13.47
CA ASP A 115 10.81 0.58 13.12
C ASP A 115 10.32 1.42 11.92
N ASP A 116 10.58 2.74 11.96
CA ASP A 116 10.17 3.63 10.87
C ASP A 116 10.87 3.32 9.54
N LEU A 117 12.17 2.98 9.56
CA LEU A 117 12.90 2.61 8.33
C LEU A 117 12.39 1.30 7.73
N ILE A 118 12.02 0.32 8.57
CA ILE A 118 11.37 -0.92 8.11
C ILE A 118 10.03 -0.59 7.48
N GLN A 119 9.20 0.26 8.11
CA GLN A 119 7.89 0.64 7.57
C GLN A 119 8.00 1.47 6.27
N ILE A 120 9.03 2.32 6.16
CA ILE A 120 9.33 3.05 4.92
C ILE A 120 9.68 2.05 3.81
N GLU A 121 10.53 1.07 4.09
CA GLU A 121 10.91 0.07 3.10
C GLU A 121 9.73 -0.82 2.70
N ARG A 122 8.88 -1.23 3.66
CA ARG A 122 7.61 -1.92 3.37
C ARG A 122 6.71 -1.10 2.47
N ARG A 123 6.59 0.20 2.71
CA ARG A 123 5.78 1.10 1.89
C ARG A 123 6.29 1.19 0.45
N LYS A 124 7.62 1.24 0.24
CA LYS A 124 8.24 1.22 -1.09
C LYS A 124 8.01 -0.11 -1.80
N GLU A 125 8.23 -1.21 -1.09
CA GLU A 125 8.23 -2.56 -1.66
C GLU A 125 6.85 -3.04 -2.05
N PHE A 126 5.83 -2.77 -1.22
CA PHE A 126 4.50 -3.36 -1.35
C PHE A 126 3.45 -2.42 -1.93
N ILE A 127 3.87 -1.42 -2.69
CA ILE A 127 2.91 -0.56 -3.37
C ILE A 127 1.99 -1.39 -4.26
N GLY A 128 0.67 -1.15 -4.16
CA GLY A 128 -0.35 -1.86 -4.93
C GLY A 128 -0.64 -3.30 -4.48
N GLU A 129 -0.01 -3.79 -3.39
CA GLU A 129 -0.20 -5.17 -2.89
C GLU A 129 -1.15 -5.25 -1.67
N GLY A 130 -1.77 -4.15 -1.28
CA GLY A 130 -2.76 -4.13 -0.19
C GLY A 130 -2.21 -4.07 1.24
N HIS A 131 -0.89 -4.18 1.44
CA HIS A 131 -0.27 -4.26 2.76
C HIS A 131 -0.43 -2.99 3.61
N ARG A 132 -0.44 -1.81 2.98
CA ARG A 132 -0.34 -0.52 3.69
C ARG A 132 -1.43 -0.29 4.72
N PHE A 133 -2.67 -0.63 4.39
CA PHE A 133 -3.79 -0.50 5.31
C PHE A 133 -3.57 -1.32 6.58
N PHE A 134 -3.26 -2.60 6.41
CA PHE A 134 -3.04 -3.51 7.53
C PHE A 134 -1.82 -3.13 8.36
N ASP A 135 -0.72 -2.68 7.72
CA ASP A 135 0.47 -2.19 8.42
C ASP A 135 0.15 -0.99 9.31
N GLN A 136 -0.63 -0.02 8.81
CA GLN A 136 -1.01 1.14 9.61
C GLN A 136 -1.93 0.75 10.78
N MET A 137 -2.91 -0.10 10.53
CA MET A 137 -3.86 -0.50 11.57
C MET A 137 -3.18 -1.32 12.68
N ARG A 138 -2.37 -2.33 12.34
CA ARG A 138 -1.66 -3.15 13.34
C ARG A 138 -0.64 -2.38 14.16
N LEU A 139 -0.11 -1.27 13.65
CA LEU A 139 0.82 -0.38 14.33
C LEU A 139 0.13 0.74 15.10
N GLY A 140 -1.19 0.81 15.09
CA GLY A 140 -1.96 1.89 15.70
C GLY A 140 -1.71 3.25 15.05
N LYS A 141 -1.24 3.28 13.78
CA LYS A 141 -0.95 4.51 13.03
C LYS A 141 -2.15 4.90 12.19
N SER A 142 -2.41 6.20 12.11
CA SER A 142 -3.47 6.74 11.26
C SER A 142 -3.10 6.72 9.78
N ILE A 143 -4.10 6.59 8.92
CA ILE A 143 -4.01 6.85 7.49
C ILE A 143 -4.51 8.27 7.27
N ILE A 144 -3.62 9.17 6.85
CA ILE A 144 -3.95 10.56 6.54
C ILE A 144 -3.96 10.69 5.02
N ARG A 145 -5.06 11.20 4.48
CA ARG A 145 -5.25 11.50 3.06
C ARG A 145 -5.04 12.99 2.85
N LYS A 146 -4.29 13.34 1.81
CA LYS A 146 -4.01 14.74 1.46
C LYS A 146 -4.56 15.04 0.08
N ASP A 147 -4.96 16.27 -0.16
CA ASP A 147 -5.42 16.72 -1.47
C ASP A 147 -4.38 16.46 -2.55
N SER A 148 -3.10 16.71 -2.25
CA SER A 148 -1.98 16.40 -3.14
C SER A 148 -1.88 14.92 -3.54
N ASP A 149 -2.46 14.02 -2.74
CA ASP A 149 -2.50 12.58 -2.99
C ASP A 149 -3.80 12.14 -3.70
N GLY A 150 -4.61 13.08 -4.19
CA GLY A 150 -5.89 12.80 -4.85
C GLY A 150 -7.05 12.60 -3.86
N TYR A 151 -6.93 13.16 -2.64
CA TYR A 151 -7.94 13.04 -1.60
C TYR A 151 -9.32 13.60 -2.00
N ASN A 152 -9.37 14.63 -2.85
CA ASN A 152 -10.63 15.21 -3.31
C ASN A 152 -11.58 14.16 -3.91
N PHE A 153 -11.05 13.15 -4.58
CA PHE A 153 -11.87 12.04 -5.05
C PHE A 153 -12.43 11.19 -3.90
N ALA A 154 -11.64 10.97 -2.85
CA ALA A 154 -12.06 10.22 -1.67
C ALA A 154 -13.12 10.97 -0.85
N VAL A 155 -13.06 12.30 -0.78
CA VAL A 155 -14.09 13.15 -0.13
C VAL A 155 -15.44 12.98 -0.81
N SER A 156 -15.48 13.06 -2.13
CA SER A 156 -16.72 12.88 -2.89
C SER A 156 -17.34 11.49 -2.72
N ALA A 157 -16.54 10.50 -2.33
CA ALA A 157 -16.99 9.16 -1.98
C ALA A 157 -17.34 8.98 -0.49
N GLY A 158 -17.32 10.04 0.31
CA GLY A 158 -17.62 10.02 1.74
C GLY A 158 -16.53 9.39 2.62
N CYS A 159 -15.29 9.34 2.13
CA CYS A 159 -14.17 8.82 2.92
C CYS A 159 -13.64 9.87 3.90
N PRO A 160 -13.34 9.54 5.15
CA PRO A 160 -12.76 10.50 6.09
C PRO A 160 -11.31 10.88 5.68
N GLU A 161 -10.93 12.12 5.94
CA GLU A 161 -9.55 12.60 5.71
C GLU A 161 -8.55 11.79 6.52
N THR A 162 -8.87 11.55 7.78
CA THR A 162 -8.05 10.76 8.68
C THR A 162 -8.80 9.52 9.12
N LEU A 163 -8.21 8.35 8.87
CA LEU A 163 -8.71 7.08 9.34
C LEU A 163 -7.76 6.56 10.42
N THR A 164 -8.27 6.47 11.65
CA THR A 164 -7.54 5.92 12.80
C THR A 164 -7.94 4.48 13.07
N TRP A 165 -7.12 3.76 13.82
CA TRP A 165 -7.42 2.39 14.22
C TRP A 165 -8.72 2.26 15.04
N SER A 166 -9.18 3.33 15.66
CA SER A 166 -10.44 3.38 16.44
C SER A 166 -11.68 3.71 15.60
N ASN A 167 -11.52 4.07 14.34
CA ASN A 167 -12.66 4.30 13.45
C ASN A 167 -13.37 2.97 13.16
N TYR A 168 -14.69 2.94 13.30
CA TYR A 168 -15.49 1.74 12.99
C TYR A 168 -15.30 1.26 11.54
N GLN A 169 -14.99 2.17 10.62
CA GLN A 169 -14.80 1.90 9.19
C GLN A 169 -13.57 1.06 8.86
N ILE A 170 -12.69 0.77 9.82
CA ILE A 170 -11.57 -0.17 9.62
C ILE A 170 -12.04 -1.63 9.57
N VAL A 171 -13.20 -1.90 10.14
CA VAL A 171 -13.88 -3.20 10.05
C VAL A 171 -14.96 -3.08 8.99
N LEU A 172 -15.01 -4.00 8.03
CA LEU A 172 -16.01 -3.96 6.98
C LEU A 172 -17.40 -4.31 7.54
N PRO A 173 -18.49 -3.72 6.98
CA PRO A 173 -19.84 -4.13 7.34
C PRO A 173 -20.09 -5.58 6.89
N ILE A 174 -20.91 -6.29 7.65
CA ILE A 174 -21.47 -7.58 7.21
C ILE A 174 -22.42 -7.29 6.04
N SER A 175 -22.31 -8.08 4.97
CA SER A 175 -23.12 -7.82 3.79
C SER A 175 -24.60 -7.94 4.08
N HIS A 176 -25.41 -7.10 3.44
CA HIS A 176 -26.87 -7.16 3.57
C HIS A 176 -27.42 -8.55 3.15
N THR A 177 -26.86 -9.13 2.08
CA THR A 177 -27.28 -10.47 1.61
C THR A 177 -27.03 -11.55 2.66
N GLU A 178 -25.91 -11.49 3.38
CA GLU A 178 -25.58 -12.46 4.43
C GLU A 178 -26.54 -12.32 5.61
N ARG A 179 -26.88 -11.09 5.99
CA ARG A 179 -27.85 -10.80 7.06
C ARG A 179 -29.28 -11.18 6.69
N LEU A 180 -29.64 -11.17 5.40
CA LEU A 180 -30.93 -11.71 4.95
C LEU A 180 -31.02 -13.23 5.12
N ILE A 181 -29.90 -13.94 4.93
CA ILE A 181 -29.85 -15.40 5.12
C ILE A 181 -29.81 -15.76 6.61
N TYR A 182 -29.10 -14.95 7.41
CA TYR A 182 -28.94 -15.12 8.85
C TYR A 182 -29.38 -13.86 9.59
N PRO A 183 -30.69 -13.67 9.84
CA PRO A 183 -31.23 -12.44 10.46
C PRO A 183 -30.72 -12.18 11.88
N GLU A 184 -30.19 -13.21 12.55
CA GLU A 184 -29.63 -13.10 13.91
C GLU A 184 -28.22 -12.45 13.92
N LEU A 185 -27.57 -12.30 12.75
CA LEU A 185 -26.28 -11.65 12.65
C LEU A 185 -26.42 -10.15 12.93
N GLN A 186 -25.82 -9.73 14.03
CA GLN A 186 -25.72 -8.31 14.37
C GLN A 186 -24.67 -7.63 13.51
N GLN A 187 -24.99 -6.46 13.00
CA GLN A 187 -24.06 -5.63 12.24
C GLN A 187 -22.91 -5.16 13.12
N ASN A 188 -21.73 -4.97 12.52
CA ASN A 188 -20.58 -4.37 13.19
C ASN A 188 -20.94 -2.97 13.71
N PRO A 189 -20.45 -2.58 14.90
CA PRO A 189 -20.74 -1.28 15.50
C PRO A 189 -20.42 -0.12 14.54
N GLY A 190 -21.29 0.88 14.52
CA GLY A 190 -21.14 2.08 13.70
C GLY A 190 -21.76 2.01 12.30
N TYR A 191 -22.21 0.84 11.87
CA TYR A 191 -22.97 0.68 10.63
C TYR A 191 -24.48 0.62 10.94
N THR A 192 -25.24 1.37 10.16
CA THR A 192 -26.70 1.28 10.17
C THR A 192 -27.17 0.13 9.29
N GLU A 193 -28.37 -0.36 9.56
CA GLU A 193 -29.00 -1.43 8.80
C GLU A 193 -29.28 -1.06 7.33
#